data_45b79de984dbc3b205076f01564d78c2
#
_entry.id   45b79de984dbc3b205076f01564d78c2
#
_cell.length_a   1.000
_cell.length_b   1.000
_cell.length_c   1.000
_cell.angle_alpha   90.00
_cell.angle_beta   90.00
_cell.angle_gamma   90.00
#
_symmetry.space_group_name_H-M   'P 1'
#
loop_
_entity.id
_entity.type
_entity.pdbx_description
1 polymer ?
#
loop_
_entity_poly.entity_id
_entity_poly.type
_entity_poly.pdbx_seq_one_letter_code
_entity_poly.pdbx_strand_id
1 'polypeptide(L)'
;MSKNLRITNSKFIDQTSRVSFKFDGKTLYGFKGDTLASALLANDIHLVGRSFKYHRPRGIMTCGSEEPNAIVQVGNDPSLTEPNVRATEIELYEGLEVSSQNCWPSLNIDIGAINNFFSHLMPSGFYYKTFMWPANFWEKYEYFIRKSAGLGRSPTKPDQDIYDHRYLHCDVLIVGGGISGIIAAKIAAQNNLNTVILTDDNHLGGSTIFQENNCYKINNSYSNEWLKKEIENLNSYKNLTIKNRTTLAAYHSYNYLLAREDLTDHLTLNEKKDKVRQRLWKIRAKKVVIATGAIERPLIFNNNDRPGVILSSSIKKYIDYYGVKCGQKISLFTNNDTAYETAISLSNNGVTVNSVIDIRDKSNSSIVKQAEKLGIKIHWKHAVVNTNGYKRIN
;
A
#
# COMPACT_ATOMS: atom_id res chain seq x y z
N MET A 1 -19.05 -14.06 -14.37
CA MET A 1 -18.97 -14.13 -12.91
C MET A 1 -17.55 -13.76 -12.51
N SER A 2 -17.35 -12.73 -11.69
CA SER A 2 -16.02 -12.43 -11.12
C SER A 2 -15.62 -13.61 -10.24
N LYS A 3 -14.38 -14.08 -10.37
CA LYS A 3 -13.86 -15.16 -9.53
C LYS A 3 -13.58 -14.56 -8.14
N ASN A 4 -14.16 -15.16 -7.10
CA ASN A 4 -13.80 -14.79 -5.75
C ASN A 4 -12.38 -15.31 -5.45
N LEU A 5 -11.44 -14.37 -5.28
CA LEU A 5 -10.04 -14.69 -4.97
C LEU A 5 -9.75 -14.68 -3.45
N ARG A 6 -10.79 -14.70 -2.62
CA ARG A 6 -10.66 -14.74 -1.16
C ARG A 6 -10.34 -16.18 -0.68
N ILE A 7 -9.42 -16.26 0.27
CA ILE A 7 -9.12 -17.50 1.00
C ILE A 7 -10.06 -17.58 2.22
N THR A 8 -10.66 -18.72 2.43
CA THR A 8 -11.39 -19.00 3.68
C THR A 8 -10.38 -19.11 4.83
N ASN A 9 -10.70 -18.50 5.98
CA ASN A 9 -9.89 -18.52 7.20
C ASN A 9 -8.65 -17.59 7.21
N SER A 10 -8.78 -16.36 6.71
CA SER A 10 -7.80 -15.32 7.03
C SER A 10 -7.72 -15.12 8.55
N LYS A 11 -6.51 -15.02 9.11
CA LYS A 11 -6.29 -14.87 10.56
C LYS A 11 -6.49 -13.43 11.05
N PHE A 12 -6.43 -12.45 10.15
CA PHE A 12 -6.35 -11.03 10.50
C PHE A 12 -7.55 -10.22 10.02
N ILE A 13 -8.33 -10.76 9.08
CA ILE A 13 -9.54 -10.13 8.54
C ILE A 13 -10.76 -10.80 9.13
N ASP A 14 -11.67 -10.00 9.70
CA ASP A 14 -12.93 -10.48 10.20
C ASP A 14 -13.90 -10.82 9.06
N GLN A 15 -13.86 -12.06 8.61
CA GLN A 15 -14.71 -12.55 7.51
C GLN A 15 -16.20 -12.70 7.90
N THR A 16 -16.57 -12.43 9.14
CA THR A 16 -17.96 -12.37 9.58
C THR A 16 -18.57 -10.99 9.37
N SER A 17 -17.75 -9.94 9.37
CA SER A 17 -18.15 -8.54 9.21
C SER A 17 -18.00 -8.10 7.75
N ARG A 18 -19.00 -8.43 6.92
CA ARG A 18 -19.04 -8.05 5.51
C ARG A 18 -19.31 -6.54 5.38
N VAL A 19 -18.59 -5.89 4.49
CA VAL A 19 -18.65 -4.44 4.21
C VAL A 19 -18.97 -4.23 2.73
N SER A 20 -19.95 -3.39 2.41
CA SER A 20 -20.24 -2.99 1.04
C SER A 20 -19.58 -1.64 0.69
N PHE A 21 -19.06 -1.54 -0.53
CA PHE A 21 -18.48 -0.31 -1.05
C PHE A 21 -18.75 -0.18 -2.55
N LYS A 22 -18.54 1.01 -3.10
CA LYS A 22 -18.70 1.26 -4.54
C LYS A 22 -17.35 1.63 -5.17
N PHE A 23 -17.05 1.02 -6.31
CA PHE A 23 -15.95 1.39 -7.19
C PHE A 23 -16.46 1.61 -8.61
N ASP A 24 -16.27 2.82 -9.15
CA ASP A 24 -16.82 3.25 -10.45
C ASP A 24 -18.32 2.95 -10.58
N GLY A 25 -19.10 3.23 -9.53
CA GLY A 25 -20.54 3.02 -9.46
C GLY A 25 -20.99 1.56 -9.28
N LYS A 26 -20.07 0.58 -9.27
CA LYS A 26 -20.38 -0.83 -9.02
C LYS A 26 -20.29 -1.14 -7.54
N THR A 27 -21.34 -1.75 -6.98
CA THR A 27 -21.32 -2.26 -5.61
C THR A 27 -20.49 -3.53 -5.53
N LEU A 28 -19.51 -3.52 -4.64
CA LEU A 28 -18.59 -4.60 -4.35
C LEU A 28 -18.58 -4.89 -2.85
N TYR A 29 -17.96 -5.98 -2.47
CA TYR A 29 -17.93 -6.43 -1.09
C TYR A 29 -16.51 -6.77 -0.65
N GLY A 30 -16.19 -6.41 0.59
CA GLY A 30 -15.01 -6.81 1.31
C GLY A 30 -15.38 -7.14 2.75
N PHE A 31 -14.41 -7.09 3.63
CA PHE A 31 -14.59 -7.37 5.06
C PHE A 31 -13.94 -6.28 5.90
N LYS A 32 -14.38 -6.17 7.15
CA LYS A 32 -13.75 -5.26 8.11
C LYS A 32 -12.27 -5.63 8.29
N GLY A 33 -11.40 -4.64 8.15
CA GLY A 33 -9.94 -4.81 8.18
C GLY A 33 -9.29 -4.87 6.79
N ASP A 34 -10.07 -5.00 5.71
CA ASP A 34 -9.55 -4.84 4.35
C ASP A 34 -9.12 -3.41 4.09
N THR A 35 -8.14 -3.25 3.20
CA THR A 35 -7.96 -2.00 2.44
C THR A 35 -8.79 -2.05 1.16
N LEU A 36 -9.02 -0.89 0.54
CA LEU A 36 -9.64 -0.85 -0.79
C LEU A 36 -8.88 -1.73 -1.79
N ALA A 37 -7.55 -1.71 -1.76
CA ALA A 37 -6.72 -2.52 -2.66
C ALA A 37 -6.94 -4.03 -2.44
N SER A 38 -6.94 -4.51 -1.20
CA SER A 38 -7.19 -5.93 -0.91
C SER A 38 -8.60 -6.36 -1.32
N ALA A 39 -9.60 -5.49 -1.09
CA ALA A 39 -10.98 -5.77 -1.49
C ALA A 39 -11.16 -5.78 -3.02
N LEU A 40 -10.50 -4.87 -3.76
CA LEU A 40 -10.53 -4.87 -5.23
C LEU A 40 -9.90 -6.16 -5.79
N LEU A 41 -8.73 -6.56 -5.29
CA LEU A 41 -8.08 -7.82 -5.69
C LEU A 41 -8.94 -9.03 -5.37
N ALA A 42 -9.59 -9.07 -4.20
CA ALA A 42 -10.52 -10.15 -3.83
C ALA A 42 -11.70 -10.29 -4.80
N ASN A 43 -12.13 -9.17 -5.41
CA ASN A 43 -13.18 -9.12 -6.43
C ASN A 43 -12.65 -9.27 -7.87
N ASP A 44 -11.40 -9.70 -8.07
CA ASP A 44 -10.71 -9.87 -9.37
C ASP A 44 -10.59 -8.55 -10.17
N ILE A 45 -10.49 -7.41 -9.47
CA ILE A 45 -10.29 -6.10 -10.09
C ILE A 45 -8.81 -5.74 -9.99
N HIS A 46 -8.13 -5.80 -11.14
CA HIS A 46 -6.70 -5.52 -11.25
C HIS A 46 -6.40 -4.17 -11.91
N LEU A 47 -7.29 -3.68 -12.75
CA LEU A 47 -7.18 -2.37 -13.39
C LEU A 47 -7.85 -1.34 -12.48
N VAL A 48 -7.07 -0.39 -11.95
CA VAL A 48 -7.55 0.60 -10.97
C VAL A 48 -7.47 2.03 -11.49
N GLY A 49 -6.51 2.32 -12.37
CA GLY A 49 -6.32 3.66 -12.90
C GLY A 49 -5.59 3.67 -14.24
N ARG A 50 -5.25 4.86 -14.69
CA ARG A 50 -4.46 5.10 -15.90
C ARG A 50 -3.30 6.04 -15.58
N SER A 51 -2.17 5.91 -16.28
CA SER A 51 -1.04 6.82 -16.09
C SER A 51 -1.33 8.22 -16.60
N PHE A 52 -0.72 9.23 -16.00
CA PHE A 52 -1.03 10.64 -16.29
C PHE A 52 -0.77 11.06 -17.74
N LYS A 53 0.32 10.63 -18.34
CA LYS A 53 0.76 11.11 -19.64
C LYS A 53 0.29 10.24 -20.80
N TYR A 54 0.47 8.94 -20.68
CA TYR A 54 0.23 7.99 -21.75
C TYR A 54 -1.05 7.18 -21.57
N HIS A 55 -1.78 7.39 -20.49
CA HIS A 55 -2.99 6.65 -20.14
C HIS A 55 -2.81 5.12 -20.20
N ARG A 56 -1.60 4.66 -19.88
CA ARG A 56 -1.31 3.22 -19.80
C ARG A 56 -2.10 2.63 -18.64
N PRO A 57 -2.64 1.40 -18.79
CA PRO A 57 -3.32 0.72 -17.69
C PRO A 57 -2.44 0.63 -16.45
N ARG A 58 -3.01 0.91 -15.28
CA ARG A 58 -2.37 0.84 -13.97
C ARG A 58 -3.18 -0.01 -13.01
N GLY A 59 -2.49 -0.83 -12.24
CA GLY A 59 -3.09 -1.68 -11.21
C GLY A 59 -2.43 -1.49 -9.86
N ILE A 60 -2.73 -2.38 -8.94
CA ILE A 60 -2.12 -2.43 -7.61
C ILE A 60 -0.75 -3.10 -7.75
N MET A 61 0.31 -2.42 -7.34
CA MET A 61 1.68 -2.90 -7.41
C MET A 61 2.24 -3.27 -6.04
N THR A 62 1.81 -2.56 -5.01
CA THR A 62 2.31 -2.73 -3.62
C THR A 62 1.17 -2.93 -2.64
N CYS A 63 1.48 -2.94 -1.34
CA CYS A 63 0.49 -3.13 -0.28
C CYS A 63 0.64 -2.12 0.87
N GLY A 64 1.20 -0.94 0.61
CA GLY A 64 1.45 0.10 1.60
C GLY A 64 1.49 1.50 0.99
N SER A 65 2.05 2.44 1.73
CA SER A 65 2.17 3.85 1.35
C SER A 65 3.11 4.10 0.16
N GLU A 66 3.89 3.11 -0.24
CA GLU A 66 4.77 3.14 -1.41
C GLU A 66 4.05 2.87 -2.74
N GLU A 67 2.70 2.69 -2.76
CA GLU A 67 1.92 2.38 -3.96
C GLU A 67 2.00 3.51 -5.00
N PRO A 68 2.56 3.25 -6.20
CA PRO A 68 2.74 4.28 -7.21
C PRO A 68 1.58 4.40 -8.22
N ASN A 69 0.72 3.39 -8.33
CA ASN A 69 -0.16 3.19 -9.47
C ASN A 69 -1.66 3.23 -9.15
N ALA A 70 -2.06 2.65 -8.02
CA ALA A 70 -3.45 2.50 -7.64
C ALA A 70 -3.96 3.74 -6.91
N ILE A 71 -4.06 4.85 -7.67
CA ILE A 71 -4.49 6.16 -7.19
C ILE A 71 -5.95 6.37 -7.58
N VAL A 72 -6.77 6.72 -6.61
CA VAL A 72 -8.22 6.85 -6.75
C VAL A 72 -8.75 8.15 -6.15
N GLN A 73 -9.99 8.47 -6.46
CA GLN A 73 -10.75 9.54 -5.84
C GLN A 73 -11.74 8.96 -4.85
N VAL A 74 -11.71 9.43 -3.61
CA VAL A 74 -12.62 9.04 -2.54
C VAL A 74 -13.76 10.04 -2.44
N GLY A 75 -14.98 9.53 -2.25
CA GLY A 75 -16.17 10.34 -2.04
C GLY A 75 -16.76 10.95 -3.32
N ASN A 76 -18.05 11.20 -3.28
CA ASN A 76 -18.81 11.87 -4.33
C ASN A 76 -19.42 13.20 -3.87
N ASP A 77 -19.41 13.50 -2.56
CA ASP A 77 -19.89 14.78 -2.04
C ASP A 77 -18.90 15.89 -2.45
N PRO A 78 -19.39 16.99 -3.05
CA PRO A 78 -18.54 18.09 -3.47
C PRO A 78 -17.72 18.77 -2.35
N SER A 79 -18.06 18.57 -1.09
CA SER A 79 -17.33 19.10 0.07
C SER A 79 -16.30 18.11 0.66
N LEU A 80 -16.49 16.79 0.42
CA LEU A 80 -15.71 15.72 1.06
C LEU A 80 -14.91 14.88 0.05
N THR A 81 -14.90 15.30 -1.21
CA THR A 81 -14.15 14.60 -2.27
C THR A 81 -12.65 14.73 -2.05
N GLU A 82 -11.93 13.61 -2.04
CA GLU A 82 -10.48 13.57 -1.88
C GLU A 82 -9.83 12.88 -3.09
N PRO A 83 -9.10 13.63 -3.93
CA PRO A 83 -8.40 13.09 -5.07
C PRO A 83 -7.02 12.53 -4.71
N ASN A 84 -6.49 11.66 -5.56
CA ASN A 84 -5.13 11.16 -5.52
C ASN A 84 -4.78 10.34 -4.25
N VAL A 85 -5.77 9.64 -3.69
CA VAL A 85 -5.56 8.74 -2.54
C VAL A 85 -5.13 7.36 -3.02
N ARG A 86 -4.17 6.75 -2.35
CA ARG A 86 -3.73 5.39 -2.67
C ARG A 86 -4.72 4.36 -2.16
N ALA A 87 -5.14 3.45 -3.03
CA ALA A 87 -6.08 2.39 -2.66
C ALA A 87 -5.55 1.46 -1.55
N THR A 88 -4.24 1.41 -1.36
CA THR A 88 -3.56 0.61 -0.33
C THR A 88 -3.61 1.24 1.07
N GLU A 89 -3.91 2.54 1.15
CA GLU A 89 -3.99 3.29 2.42
C GLU A 89 -5.44 3.48 2.90
N ILE A 90 -6.43 3.23 2.04
CA ILE A 90 -7.85 3.38 2.37
C ILE A 90 -8.33 2.14 3.11
N GLU A 91 -8.60 2.23 4.41
CA GLU A 91 -9.30 1.18 5.16
C GLU A 91 -10.77 1.13 4.74
N LEU A 92 -11.29 -0.08 4.55
CA LEU A 92 -12.65 -0.30 4.06
C LEU A 92 -13.69 -0.05 5.15
N TYR A 93 -14.70 0.74 4.85
CA TYR A 93 -15.88 0.97 5.70
C TYR A 93 -17.17 0.90 4.90
N GLU A 94 -18.28 0.66 5.59
CA GLU A 94 -19.61 0.53 4.97
C GLU A 94 -20.04 1.81 4.26
N GLY A 95 -20.40 1.71 2.99
CA GLY A 95 -20.82 2.84 2.16
C GLY A 95 -19.69 3.67 1.57
N LEU A 96 -18.43 3.20 1.63
CA LEU A 96 -17.32 3.85 0.94
C LEU A 96 -17.59 3.95 -0.57
N GLU A 97 -17.50 5.15 -1.11
CA GLU A 97 -17.61 5.40 -2.55
C GLU A 97 -16.28 5.88 -3.12
N VAL A 98 -15.81 5.20 -4.17
CA VAL A 98 -14.52 5.47 -4.80
C VAL A 98 -14.66 5.43 -6.31
N SER A 99 -13.93 6.29 -7.00
CA SER A 99 -13.84 6.30 -8.45
C SER A 99 -12.41 6.26 -8.95
N SER A 100 -12.21 5.64 -10.11
CA SER A 100 -10.93 5.66 -10.81
C SER A 100 -10.64 7.07 -11.35
N GLN A 101 -9.37 7.35 -11.55
CA GLN A 101 -8.88 8.62 -12.10
C GLN A 101 -8.19 8.41 -13.44
N ASN A 102 -7.90 9.53 -14.14
CA ASN A 102 -7.11 9.56 -15.36
C ASN A 102 -7.71 8.75 -16.52
N CYS A 103 -9.03 8.68 -16.64
CA CYS A 103 -9.71 7.98 -17.73
C CYS A 103 -10.93 8.75 -18.21
N TRP A 104 -11.25 8.61 -19.51
CA TRP A 104 -12.47 9.14 -20.10
C TRP A 104 -12.84 8.36 -21.38
N PRO A 105 -14.08 7.92 -21.57
CA PRO A 105 -15.23 8.05 -20.66
C PRO A 105 -15.23 7.05 -19.50
N SER A 106 -14.42 6.00 -19.54
CA SER A 106 -14.35 5.00 -18.47
C SER A 106 -12.94 4.40 -18.36
N LEU A 107 -12.69 3.72 -17.24
CA LEU A 107 -11.42 3.02 -17.01
C LEU A 107 -11.14 1.94 -18.07
N ASN A 108 -12.18 1.27 -18.55
CA ASN A 108 -12.07 0.21 -19.56
C ASN A 108 -11.92 0.71 -21.00
N ILE A 109 -12.56 1.84 -21.32
CA ILE A 109 -12.51 2.49 -22.62
C ILE A 109 -12.04 3.91 -22.38
N ASP A 110 -10.76 4.15 -22.62
CA ASP A 110 -10.14 5.44 -22.35
C ASP A 110 -9.57 6.02 -23.66
N ILE A 111 -10.17 7.12 -24.10
CA ILE A 111 -9.75 7.81 -25.32
C ILE A 111 -8.35 8.40 -25.15
N GLY A 112 -7.99 8.84 -23.94
CA GLY A 112 -6.64 9.33 -23.63
C GLY A 112 -5.53 8.30 -23.91
N ALA A 113 -5.87 7.00 -23.97
CA ALA A 113 -4.91 5.95 -24.30
C ALA A 113 -4.28 6.10 -25.71
N ILE A 114 -4.85 6.91 -26.59
CA ILE A 114 -4.25 7.27 -27.89
C ILE A 114 -2.87 7.95 -27.69
N ASN A 115 -2.66 8.64 -26.59
CA ASN A 115 -1.40 9.28 -26.26
C ASN A 115 -0.23 8.27 -26.17
N ASN A 116 -0.52 7.02 -25.79
CA ASN A 116 0.50 5.98 -25.75
C ASN A 116 1.02 5.62 -27.15
N PHE A 117 0.17 5.72 -28.16
CA PHE A 117 0.58 5.50 -29.56
C PHE A 117 1.56 6.58 -30.04
N PHE A 118 1.33 7.84 -29.60
CA PHE A 118 2.18 8.99 -29.91
C PHE A 118 3.33 9.20 -28.90
N SER A 119 3.66 8.20 -28.10
CA SER A 119 4.66 8.33 -27.01
C SER A 119 6.03 8.81 -27.48
N HIS A 120 6.46 8.47 -28.69
CA HIS A 120 7.72 8.92 -29.28
C HIS A 120 7.78 10.42 -29.52
N LEU A 121 6.62 11.06 -29.76
CA LEU A 121 6.51 12.52 -29.95
C LEU A 121 6.45 13.28 -28.64
N MET A 122 6.24 12.60 -27.53
CA MET A 122 6.10 13.16 -26.19
C MET A 122 7.20 12.68 -25.23
N PRO A 123 8.48 12.99 -25.49
CA PRO A 123 9.56 12.62 -24.58
C PRO A 123 9.42 13.30 -23.21
N SER A 124 10.27 12.94 -22.27
CA SER A 124 10.32 13.61 -20.97
C SER A 124 10.55 15.11 -21.14
N GLY A 125 9.73 15.93 -20.48
CA GLY A 125 9.84 17.39 -20.54
C GLY A 125 9.34 18.05 -21.85
N PHE A 126 8.65 17.30 -22.73
CA PHE A 126 8.16 17.85 -24.01
C PHE A 126 7.32 19.11 -23.83
N TYR A 127 6.52 19.22 -22.77
CA TYR A 127 5.63 20.34 -22.51
C TYR A 127 6.38 21.65 -22.19
N TYR A 128 7.56 21.58 -21.60
CA TYR A 128 8.39 22.77 -21.38
C TYR A 128 8.89 23.38 -22.68
N LYS A 129 9.08 22.57 -23.73
CA LYS A 129 9.53 23.06 -25.05
C LYS A 129 8.36 23.42 -25.96
N THR A 130 7.27 22.64 -25.91
CA THR A 130 6.15 22.74 -26.86
C THR A 130 5.20 23.90 -26.52
N PHE A 131 5.00 24.22 -25.24
CA PHE A 131 3.99 25.18 -24.79
C PHE A 131 4.56 26.50 -24.26
N MET A 132 5.82 26.83 -24.61
CA MET A 132 6.45 28.09 -24.20
C MET A 132 6.07 29.24 -25.10
N TRP A 133 5.55 28.98 -26.27
CA TRP A 133 5.17 30.04 -27.23
C TRP A 133 3.73 29.85 -27.70
N PRO A 134 2.91 30.96 -27.77
CA PRO A 134 3.18 32.29 -27.21
C PRO A 134 3.22 32.28 -25.67
N ALA A 135 4.13 33.07 -25.07
CA ALA A 135 4.40 33.08 -23.63
C ALA A 135 3.14 33.36 -22.77
N ASN A 136 2.26 34.25 -23.26
CA ASN A 136 1.03 34.63 -22.54
C ASN A 136 -0.09 33.54 -22.58
N PHE A 137 0.15 32.44 -23.26
CA PHE A 137 -0.85 31.33 -23.37
C PHE A 137 -0.63 30.22 -22.36
N TRP A 138 0.39 30.33 -21.49
CA TRP A 138 0.71 29.25 -20.52
C TRP A 138 -0.48 28.85 -19.67
N GLU A 139 -1.27 29.76 -19.11
CA GLU A 139 -2.44 29.45 -18.28
C GLU A 139 -3.47 28.61 -19.03
N LYS A 140 -3.67 28.87 -20.33
CA LYS A 140 -4.56 28.08 -21.18
C LYS A 140 -4.00 26.68 -21.45
N TYR A 141 -2.71 26.60 -21.75
CA TYR A 141 -2.03 25.33 -21.97
C TYR A 141 -2.03 24.47 -20.69
N GLU A 142 -1.72 25.08 -19.54
CA GLU A 142 -1.73 24.41 -18.23
C GLU A 142 -3.10 23.84 -17.92
N TYR A 143 -4.18 24.58 -18.16
CA TYR A 143 -5.53 24.09 -17.97
C TYR A 143 -5.82 22.82 -18.76
N PHE A 144 -5.46 22.78 -20.04
CA PHE A 144 -5.65 21.59 -20.88
C PHE A 144 -4.74 20.44 -20.49
N ILE A 145 -3.49 20.73 -20.17
CA ILE A 145 -2.53 19.72 -19.71
C ILE A 145 -3.00 19.08 -18.42
N ARG A 146 -3.41 19.86 -17.43
CA ARG A 146 -3.93 19.39 -16.16
C ARG A 146 -5.20 18.57 -16.32
N LYS A 147 -6.13 19.02 -17.16
CA LYS A 147 -7.36 18.28 -17.47
C LYS A 147 -7.06 16.96 -18.19
N SER A 148 -6.09 16.96 -19.09
CA SER A 148 -5.65 15.76 -19.81
C SER A 148 -4.89 14.80 -18.88
N ALA A 149 -4.14 15.30 -17.91
CA ALA A 149 -3.43 14.47 -16.92
C ALA A 149 -4.37 13.78 -15.94
N GLY A 150 -5.62 14.27 -15.77
CA GLY A 150 -6.66 13.60 -14.98
C GLY A 150 -6.32 13.43 -13.50
N LEU A 151 -5.72 14.43 -12.86
CA LEU A 151 -5.25 14.41 -11.46
C LEU A 151 -6.38 14.38 -10.40
N GLY A 152 -7.57 13.88 -10.74
CA GLY A 152 -8.75 13.91 -9.89
C GLY A 152 -9.39 15.30 -9.82
N ARG A 153 -10.42 15.42 -9.01
CA ARG A 153 -11.18 16.66 -8.84
C ARG A 153 -11.12 17.12 -7.39
N SER A 154 -10.62 18.33 -7.18
CA SER A 154 -10.66 18.96 -5.87
C SER A 154 -12.11 19.22 -5.42
N PRO A 155 -12.37 19.32 -4.11
CA PRO A 155 -13.64 19.76 -3.57
C PRO A 155 -14.06 21.12 -4.18
N THR A 156 -15.36 21.26 -4.46
CA THR A 156 -15.94 22.51 -5.01
C THR A 156 -16.78 23.27 -3.98
N LYS A 157 -16.99 22.68 -2.81
CA LYS A 157 -17.62 23.31 -1.65
C LYS A 157 -16.65 23.32 -0.47
N PRO A 158 -16.86 24.18 0.53
CA PRO A 158 -16.05 24.21 1.74
C PRO A 158 -16.03 22.82 2.39
N ASP A 159 -14.86 22.44 2.86
CA ASP A 159 -14.64 21.19 3.60
C ASP A 159 -15.40 21.24 4.93
N GLN A 160 -16.14 20.19 5.24
CA GLN A 160 -16.93 20.06 6.47
C GLN A 160 -16.21 19.22 7.54
N ASP A 161 -15.08 18.60 7.19
CA ASP A 161 -14.29 17.82 8.14
C ASP A 161 -13.61 18.74 9.17
N ILE A 162 -13.42 18.21 10.36
CA ILE A 162 -12.80 18.93 11.48
C ILE A 162 -11.35 18.48 11.60
N TYR A 163 -10.45 19.45 11.66
CA TYR A 163 -9.01 19.21 11.85
C TYR A 163 -8.53 19.91 13.10
N ASP A 164 -7.62 19.28 13.83
CA ASP A 164 -6.93 19.94 14.93
C ASP A 164 -5.40 19.76 14.82
N HIS A 165 -4.68 20.54 15.62
CA HIS A 165 -3.25 20.34 15.80
C HIS A 165 -2.89 20.45 17.28
N ARG A 166 -1.96 19.59 17.70
CA ARG A 166 -1.53 19.49 19.09
C ARG A 166 -0.01 19.44 19.21
N TYR A 167 0.46 19.85 20.37
CA TYR A 167 1.87 19.74 20.73
C TYR A 167 2.11 18.49 21.55
N LEU A 168 3.28 17.86 21.33
CA LEU A 168 3.71 16.69 22.08
C LEU A 168 5.20 16.81 22.38
N HIS A 169 5.56 16.49 23.62
CA HIS A 169 6.94 16.46 24.09
C HIS A 169 7.27 15.06 24.61
N CYS A 170 8.45 14.52 24.23
CA CYS A 170 8.89 13.22 24.70
C CYS A 170 10.42 13.17 24.83
N ASP A 171 10.92 12.21 25.62
CA ASP A 171 12.34 11.95 25.71
C ASP A 171 12.80 11.18 24.46
N VAL A 172 12.02 10.17 24.05
CA VAL A 172 12.32 9.34 22.87
C VAL A 172 11.10 9.26 21.98
N LEU A 173 11.26 9.67 20.72
CA LEU A 173 10.31 9.42 19.66
C LEU A 173 10.82 8.28 18.79
N ILE A 174 9.95 7.29 18.55
CA ILE A 174 10.24 6.15 17.69
C ILE A 174 9.30 6.20 16.49
N VAL A 175 9.86 6.17 15.30
CA VAL A 175 9.12 6.20 14.03
C VAL A 175 9.21 4.84 13.38
N GLY A 176 8.09 4.13 13.32
CA GLY A 176 7.95 2.80 12.79
C GLY A 176 7.62 1.76 13.86
N GLY A 177 6.48 1.07 13.65
CA GLY A 177 5.91 0.09 14.58
C GLY A 177 6.36 -1.37 14.37
N GLY A 178 7.43 -1.60 13.59
CA GLY A 178 8.00 -2.93 13.37
C GLY A 178 8.82 -3.45 14.56
N ILE A 179 9.47 -4.62 14.40
CA ILE A 179 10.28 -5.27 15.47
C ILE A 179 11.29 -4.30 16.10
N SER A 180 12.04 -3.59 15.26
CA SER A 180 13.07 -2.66 15.74
C SER A 180 12.47 -1.52 16.58
N GLY A 181 11.34 -0.97 16.14
CA GLY A 181 10.63 0.06 16.89
C GLY A 181 10.05 -0.46 18.21
N ILE A 182 9.46 -1.63 18.22
CA ILE A 182 8.93 -2.31 19.41
C ILE A 182 10.03 -2.52 20.45
N ILE A 183 11.17 -3.05 20.03
CA ILE A 183 12.31 -3.28 20.95
C ILE A 183 12.85 -1.95 21.48
N ALA A 184 13.01 -0.93 20.63
CA ALA A 184 13.46 0.39 21.05
C ALA A 184 12.48 1.03 22.06
N ALA A 185 11.16 0.92 21.80
CA ALA A 185 10.12 1.42 22.69
C ALA A 185 10.16 0.74 24.06
N LYS A 186 10.30 -0.59 24.07
CA LYS A 186 10.44 -1.37 25.30
C LYS A 186 11.63 -0.92 26.13
N ILE A 187 12.82 -0.82 25.52
CA ILE A 187 14.05 -0.42 26.21
C ILE A 187 13.91 0.99 26.77
N ALA A 188 13.38 1.93 25.99
CA ALA A 188 13.18 3.31 26.45
C ALA A 188 12.19 3.37 27.62
N ALA A 189 11.07 2.68 27.53
CA ALA A 189 10.06 2.63 28.59
C ALA A 189 10.57 1.98 29.87
N GLN A 190 11.36 0.91 29.78
CA GLN A 190 11.99 0.24 30.92
C GLN A 190 12.98 1.16 31.67
N ASN A 191 13.58 2.11 30.97
CA ASN A 191 14.47 3.12 31.56
C ASN A 191 13.72 4.38 32.01
N ASN A 192 12.40 4.30 32.22
CA ASN A 192 11.53 5.40 32.67
C ASN A 192 11.56 6.65 31.77
N LEU A 193 11.91 6.52 30.49
CA LEU A 193 11.84 7.61 29.53
C LEU A 193 10.42 7.81 29.02
N ASN A 194 9.97 9.06 28.93
CA ASN A 194 8.69 9.39 28.27
C ASN A 194 8.83 9.09 26.76
N THR A 195 8.19 8.02 26.33
CA THR A 195 8.39 7.42 25.00
C THR A 195 7.13 7.50 24.16
N VAL A 196 7.28 7.85 22.89
CA VAL A 196 6.20 7.81 21.91
C VAL A 196 6.63 6.97 20.73
N ILE A 197 5.78 6.03 20.30
CA ILE A 197 5.97 5.25 19.08
C ILE A 197 4.87 5.58 18.08
N LEU A 198 5.25 5.89 16.84
CA LEU A 198 4.36 6.15 15.72
C LEU A 198 4.39 4.98 14.74
N THR A 199 3.23 4.60 14.24
CA THR A 199 3.10 3.69 13.10
C THR A 199 2.00 4.17 12.15
N ASP A 200 2.24 4.10 10.86
CA ASP A 200 1.27 4.38 9.80
C ASP A 200 0.19 3.29 9.67
N ASP A 201 0.51 2.06 10.06
CA ASP A 201 -0.47 0.97 10.16
C ASP A 201 -1.46 1.20 11.32
N ASN A 202 -2.60 0.51 11.27
CA ASN A 202 -3.59 0.51 12.36
C ASN A 202 -3.17 -0.31 13.59
N HIS A 203 -2.03 -0.96 13.56
CA HIS A 203 -1.46 -1.80 14.62
C HIS A 203 0.07 -1.84 14.56
N LEU A 204 0.70 -2.25 15.68
CA LEU A 204 2.13 -2.54 15.73
C LEU A 204 2.43 -3.92 15.14
N GLY A 205 3.68 -4.12 14.70
CA GLY A 205 4.22 -5.40 14.27
C GLY A 205 4.91 -5.37 12.89
N GLY A 206 4.55 -4.41 12.03
CA GLY A 206 5.14 -4.28 10.70
C GLY A 206 5.08 -5.59 9.91
N SER A 207 6.16 -5.93 9.21
CA SER A 207 6.24 -7.14 8.38
C SER A 207 6.16 -8.45 9.17
N THR A 208 6.37 -8.44 10.49
CA THR A 208 6.33 -9.66 11.31
C THR A 208 4.95 -10.27 11.41
N ILE A 209 3.89 -9.46 11.30
CA ILE A 209 2.50 -9.92 11.44
C ILE A 209 2.12 -10.97 10.41
N PHE A 210 2.56 -10.79 9.16
CA PHE A 210 2.19 -11.68 8.05
C PHE A 210 3.29 -12.69 7.68
N GLN A 211 4.27 -12.91 8.59
CA GLN A 211 5.18 -14.04 8.45
C GLN A 211 4.50 -15.32 8.92
N GLU A 212 4.62 -16.40 8.14
CA GLU A 212 4.05 -17.69 8.51
C GLU A 212 4.51 -18.11 9.91
N ASN A 213 3.57 -18.67 10.67
CA ASN A 213 3.89 -19.32 11.94
C ASN A 213 5.02 -20.33 11.68
N ASN A 214 6.11 -20.23 12.44
CA ASN A 214 7.25 -21.14 12.47
C ASN A 214 8.42 -20.84 11.52
N CYS A 215 8.40 -19.77 10.69
CA CYS A 215 9.56 -19.43 9.86
C CYS A 215 10.69 -18.78 10.68
N TYR A 216 10.34 -17.92 11.65
CA TYR A 216 11.32 -17.17 12.44
C TYR A 216 11.04 -17.29 13.93
N LYS A 217 12.12 -17.48 14.68
CA LYS A 217 12.11 -17.40 16.15
C LYS A 217 12.82 -16.15 16.62
N ILE A 218 12.22 -15.45 17.56
CA ILE A 218 12.79 -14.32 18.29
C ILE A 218 12.86 -14.74 19.76
N ASN A 219 14.07 -14.76 20.35
CA ASN A 219 14.27 -15.22 21.72
C ASN A 219 13.61 -16.59 22.03
N ASN A 220 13.81 -17.56 21.15
CA ASN A 220 13.25 -18.92 21.21
C ASN A 220 11.71 -19.05 21.10
N SER A 221 10.96 -17.96 20.95
CA SER A 221 9.53 -17.94 20.69
C SER A 221 9.25 -17.73 19.20
N TYR A 222 8.15 -18.25 18.69
CA TYR A 222 7.72 -17.93 17.34
C TYR A 222 7.38 -16.45 17.21
N SER A 223 7.65 -15.87 16.04
CA SER A 223 7.55 -14.41 15.81
C SER A 223 6.20 -13.81 16.20
N ASN A 224 5.09 -14.52 15.92
CA ASN A 224 3.73 -14.06 16.25
C ASN A 224 3.44 -14.12 17.75
N GLU A 225 3.90 -15.15 18.45
CA GLU A 225 3.75 -15.27 19.90
C GLU A 225 4.59 -14.21 20.61
N TRP A 226 5.83 -14.03 20.15
CA TRP A 226 6.71 -12.98 20.65
C TRP A 226 6.06 -11.61 20.47
N LEU A 227 5.55 -11.33 19.26
CA LEU A 227 4.92 -10.05 18.94
C LEU A 227 3.72 -9.75 19.84
N LYS A 228 2.83 -10.73 20.01
CA LYS A 228 1.65 -10.56 20.88
C LYS A 228 2.06 -10.23 22.31
N LYS A 229 3.01 -11.01 22.87
CA LYS A 229 3.54 -10.77 24.21
C LYS A 229 4.21 -9.40 24.36
N GLU A 230 4.98 -8.96 23.36
CA GLU A 230 5.65 -7.65 23.43
C GLU A 230 4.67 -6.50 23.30
N ILE A 231 3.63 -6.61 22.47
CA ILE A 231 2.56 -5.58 22.39
C ILE A 231 1.80 -5.50 23.73
N GLU A 232 1.48 -6.62 24.35
CA GLU A 232 0.85 -6.66 25.69
C GLU A 232 1.76 -5.98 26.72
N ASN A 233 3.07 -6.26 26.71
CA ASN A 233 4.07 -5.61 27.57
C ASN A 233 4.13 -4.11 27.33
N LEU A 234 4.17 -3.65 26.07
CA LEU A 234 4.23 -2.23 25.75
C LEU A 234 2.99 -1.48 26.28
N ASN A 235 1.80 -2.07 26.19
CA ASN A 235 0.58 -1.48 26.71
C ASN A 235 0.55 -1.34 28.25
N SER A 236 1.42 -2.05 28.97
CA SER A 236 1.54 -1.96 30.43
C SER A 236 2.35 -0.76 30.93
N TYR A 237 3.20 -0.15 30.07
CA TYR A 237 4.03 0.97 30.46
C TYR A 237 3.25 2.28 30.46
N LYS A 238 3.15 2.95 31.61
CA LYS A 238 2.46 4.25 31.75
C LYS A 238 3.22 5.40 31.06
N ASN A 239 4.52 5.28 30.86
CA ASN A 239 5.39 6.26 30.22
C ASN A 239 5.57 6.02 28.72
N LEU A 240 4.76 5.14 28.12
CA LEU A 240 4.77 4.87 26.68
C LEU A 240 3.42 5.23 26.06
N THR A 241 3.45 5.98 24.97
CA THR A 241 2.29 6.29 24.14
C THR A 241 2.43 5.66 22.77
N ILE A 242 1.47 4.85 22.37
CA ILE A 242 1.40 4.24 21.05
C ILE A 242 0.41 5.06 20.20
N LYS A 243 0.84 5.47 19.00
CA LYS A 243 0.02 6.17 18.01
C LYS A 243 -0.01 5.39 16.72
N ASN A 244 -1.13 4.72 16.49
CA ASN A 244 -1.43 4.03 15.25
C ASN A 244 -1.97 5.03 14.20
N ARG A 245 -1.99 4.65 12.92
CA ARG A 245 -2.44 5.51 11.80
C ARG A 245 -1.79 6.89 11.83
N THR A 246 -0.50 6.92 12.24
CA THR A 246 0.22 8.17 12.43
C THR A 246 1.49 8.16 11.59
N THR A 247 1.47 8.97 10.54
CA THR A 247 2.56 9.08 9.57
C THR A 247 3.44 10.28 9.90
N LEU A 248 4.76 10.07 9.98
CA LEU A 248 5.72 11.16 10.07
C LEU A 248 5.76 11.92 8.73
N ALA A 249 5.38 13.19 8.76
CA ALA A 249 5.33 14.05 7.57
C ALA A 249 6.60 14.88 7.35
N ALA A 250 7.27 15.30 8.45
CA ALA A 250 8.49 16.09 8.34
C ALA A 250 9.39 15.94 9.57
N TYR A 251 10.71 16.10 9.37
CA TYR A 251 11.72 16.13 10.42
C TYR A 251 12.61 17.35 10.21
N HIS A 252 12.51 18.29 11.13
CA HIS A 252 13.22 19.56 11.13
C HIS A 252 14.36 19.58 12.14
N SER A 253 15.16 20.64 12.12
CA SER A 253 16.25 20.88 13.05
C SER A 253 15.80 20.83 14.52
N TYR A 254 16.70 20.48 15.41
CA TYR A 254 16.46 20.33 16.85
C TYR A 254 15.38 19.31 17.23
N ASN A 255 15.27 18.23 16.46
CA ASN A 255 14.28 17.17 16.68
C ASN A 255 12.84 17.71 16.78
N TYR A 256 12.50 18.67 15.92
CA TYR A 256 11.14 19.12 15.73
C TYR A 256 10.51 18.36 14.56
N LEU A 257 9.45 17.62 14.84
CA LEU A 257 8.82 16.74 13.87
C LEU A 257 7.34 17.08 13.72
N LEU A 258 6.83 16.83 12.52
CA LEU A 258 5.41 16.92 12.21
C LEU A 258 4.91 15.52 11.86
N ALA A 259 3.81 15.09 12.48
CA ALA A 259 3.16 13.83 12.17
C ALA A 259 1.65 14.02 12.01
N ARG A 260 1.06 13.35 11.02
CA ARG A 260 -0.38 13.32 10.77
C ARG A 260 -0.97 12.04 11.36
N GLU A 261 -1.94 12.18 12.23
CA GLU A 261 -2.72 11.07 12.79
C GLU A 261 -4.10 11.05 12.13
N ASP A 262 -4.47 9.94 11.51
CA ASP A 262 -5.78 9.73 10.89
C ASP A 262 -6.72 9.10 11.94
N LEU A 263 -7.68 9.89 12.42
CA LEU A 263 -8.54 9.50 13.55
C LEU A 263 -9.84 8.83 13.12
N THR A 264 -10.41 9.23 11.98
CA THR A 264 -11.76 8.80 11.58
C THR A 264 -11.90 8.38 10.12
N ASP A 265 -10.81 8.34 9.32
CA ASP A 265 -10.88 7.99 7.89
C ASP A 265 -11.38 6.55 7.64
N HIS A 266 -11.24 5.68 8.64
CA HIS A 266 -11.72 4.30 8.63
C HIS A 266 -13.16 4.12 9.13
N LEU A 267 -13.84 5.20 9.50
CA LEU A 267 -15.20 5.18 10.06
C LEU A 267 -16.22 5.56 8.98
N THR A 268 -17.46 5.11 9.17
CA THR A 268 -18.59 5.51 8.32
C THR A 268 -18.90 7.00 8.46
N LEU A 269 -19.60 7.57 7.48
CA LEU A 269 -19.99 8.99 7.49
C LEU A 269 -20.74 9.39 8.77
N ASN A 270 -21.61 8.51 9.30
CA ASN A 270 -22.35 8.77 10.52
C ASN A 270 -21.46 8.73 11.78
N GLU A 271 -20.52 7.79 11.83
CA GLU A 271 -19.62 7.61 12.97
C GLU A 271 -18.60 8.73 13.09
N LYS A 272 -18.18 9.33 11.97
CA LYS A 272 -17.19 10.43 11.96
C LYS A 272 -17.78 11.81 12.17
N LYS A 273 -19.12 11.95 12.10
CA LYS A 273 -19.78 13.25 12.24
C LYS A 273 -19.37 13.93 13.55
N ASP A 274 -19.06 15.22 13.48
CA ASP A 274 -18.66 16.08 14.60
C ASP A 274 -17.36 15.62 15.32
N LYS A 275 -16.58 14.73 14.70
CA LYS A 275 -15.29 14.28 15.24
C LYS A 275 -14.12 14.87 14.42
N VAL A 276 -12.99 15.00 15.07
CA VAL A 276 -11.73 15.37 14.40
C VAL A 276 -11.37 14.26 13.42
N ARG A 277 -11.25 14.62 12.14
CA ARG A 277 -10.84 13.71 11.09
C ARG A 277 -9.36 13.38 11.15
N GLN A 278 -8.54 14.42 11.13
CA GLN A 278 -7.09 14.30 11.16
C GLN A 278 -6.49 15.28 12.14
N ARG A 279 -5.39 14.86 12.76
CA ARG A 279 -4.65 15.67 13.72
C ARG A 279 -3.21 15.84 13.30
N LEU A 280 -2.75 17.08 13.25
CA LEU A 280 -1.34 17.39 13.07
C LEU A 280 -0.65 17.46 14.43
N TRP A 281 0.27 16.56 14.68
CA TRP A 281 1.14 16.57 15.82
C TRP A 281 2.40 17.38 15.54
N LYS A 282 2.67 18.36 16.42
CA LYS A 282 3.90 19.14 16.49
C LYS A 282 4.75 18.56 17.63
N ILE A 283 5.73 17.71 17.27
CA ILE A 283 6.45 16.90 18.23
C ILE A 283 7.84 17.48 18.48
N ARG A 284 8.21 17.61 19.75
CA ARG A 284 9.58 17.94 20.15
C ARG A 284 10.12 16.77 20.97
N ALA A 285 11.16 16.10 20.43
CA ALA A 285 11.77 14.94 21.06
C ALA A 285 13.22 15.25 21.47
N LYS A 286 13.70 14.69 22.61
CA LYS A 286 15.11 14.77 22.97
C LYS A 286 15.96 13.87 22.06
N LYS A 287 15.46 12.67 21.75
CA LYS A 287 16.06 11.70 20.82
C LYS A 287 15.03 11.15 19.88
N VAL A 288 15.44 10.79 18.67
CA VAL A 288 14.59 10.19 17.63
C VAL A 288 15.22 8.90 17.16
N VAL A 289 14.43 7.84 17.10
CA VAL A 289 14.80 6.54 16.55
C VAL A 289 13.98 6.33 15.26
N ILE A 290 14.67 6.24 14.13
CA ILE A 290 14.05 5.94 12.84
C ILE A 290 14.10 4.42 12.62
N ALA A 291 12.92 3.78 12.67
CA ALA A 291 12.75 2.32 12.57
C ALA A 291 11.71 1.97 11.48
N THR A 292 11.72 2.72 10.37
CA THR A 292 10.71 2.68 9.31
C THR A 292 10.79 1.46 8.39
N GLY A 293 11.76 0.55 8.63
CA GLY A 293 11.91 -0.66 7.83
C GLY A 293 12.47 -0.39 6.44
N ALA A 294 12.08 -1.25 5.50
CA ALA A 294 12.51 -1.17 4.11
C ALA A 294 11.36 -1.54 3.17
N ILE A 295 11.33 -0.93 1.99
CA ILE A 295 10.40 -1.26 0.91
C ILE A 295 11.13 -2.07 -0.16
N GLU A 296 10.40 -3.01 -0.79
CA GLU A 296 10.92 -3.81 -1.89
C GLU A 296 11.12 -2.93 -3.12
N ARG A 297 12.28 -3.04 -3.75
CA ARG A 297 12.56 -2.33 -5.00
C ARG A 297 12.21 -3.22 -6.20
N PRO A 298 11.37 -2.74 -7.15
CA PRO A 298 11.00 -3.53 -8.31
C PRO A 298 12.19 -3.79 -9.24
N LEU A 299 12.27 -5.00 -9.79
CA LEU A 299 13.19 -5.32 -10.87
C LEU A 299 12.69 -4.72 -12.19
N ILE A 300 13.62 -4.26 -13.02
CA ILE A 300 13.32 -3.53 -14.25
C ILE A 300 13.17 -4.50 -15.43
N PHE A 301 12.02 -4.42 -16.11
CA PHE A 301 11.76 -5.09 -17.39
C PHE A 301 10.68 -4.33 -18.16
N ASN A 302 10.54 -4.61 -19.45
CA ASN A 302 9.54 -3.91 -20.26
C ASN A 302 8.12 -4.22 -19.80
N ASN A 303 7.28 -3.16 -19.72
CA ASN A 303 5.88 -3.25 -19.28
C ASN A 303 5.70 -3.77 -17.85
N ASN A 304 6.67 -3.53 -16.96
CA ASN A 304 6.56 -3.85 -15.53
C ASN A 304 5.52 -3.01 -14.76
N ASP A 305 4.92 -2.03 -15.41
CA ASP A 305 3.87 -1.16 -14.91
C ASP A 305 2.45 -1.69 -15.17
N ARG A 306 2.32 -2.83 -15.87
CA ARG A 306 1.04 -3.39 -16.28
C ARG A 306 0.30 -4.01 -15.09
N PRO A 307 -1.05 -3.87 -15.01
CA PRO A 307 -1.84 -4.53 -13.97
C PRO A 307 -1.58 -6.03 -13.90
N GLY A 308 -1.37 -6.53 -12.70
CA GLY A 308 -0.97 -7.91 -12.41
C GLY A 308 0.52 -8.10 -12.16
N VAL A 309 1.36 -7.06 -12.39
CA VAL A 309 2.73 -7.00 -11.88
C VAL A 309 2.67 -6.43 -10.47
N ILE A 310 3.01 -7.25 -9.47
CA ILE A 310 2.91 -6.92 -8.04
C ILE A 310 4.22 -7.32 -7.36
N LEU A 311 4.69 -6.52 -6.41
CA LEU A 311 5.89 -6.84 -5.64
C LEU A 311 5.70 -8.12 -4.81
N SER A 312 6.75 -8.90 -4.66
CA SER A 312 6.71 -10.20 -3.98
C SER A 312 6.29 -10.07 -2.51
N SER A 313 6.85 -9.10 -1.79
CA SER A 313 6.49 -8.82 -0.39
C SER A 313 5.02 -8.42 -0.25
N SER A 314 4.50 -7.69 -1.23
CA SER A 314 3.10 -7.26 -1.26
C SER A 314 2.14 -8.43 -1.51
N ILE A 315 2.49 -9.34 -2.44
CA ILE A 315 1.73 -10.58 -2.64
C ILE A 315 1.68 -11.40 -1.34
N LYS A 316 2.82 -11.48 -0.64
CA LYS A 316 2.88 -12.17 0.65
C LYS A 316 1.95 -11.52 1.68
N LYS A 317 1.92 -10.19 1.80
CA LYS A 317 0.98 -9.47 2.68
C LYS A 317 -0.48 -9.68 2.24
N TYR A 318 -0.78 -9.66 0.94
CA TYR A 318 -2.14 -9.92 0.45
C TYR A 318 -2.62 -11.33 0.81
N ILE A 319 -1.79 -12.35 0.66
CA ILE A 319 -2.20 -13.73 0.93
C ILE A 319 -2.20 -14.05 2.43
N ASP A 320 -1.15 -13.70 3.17
CA ASP A 320 -0.96 -14.13 4.56
C ASP A 320 -1.75 -13.25 5.55
N TYR A 321 -1.90 -11.95 5.27
CA TYR A 321 -2.64 -11.02 6.13
C TYR A 321 -4.09 -10.84 5.69
N TYR A 322 -4.30 -10.42 4.43
CA TYR A 322 -5.65 -10.14 3.93
C TYR A 322 -6.41 -11.38 3.46
N GLY A 323 -5.77 -12.52 3.27
CA GLY A 323 -6.38 -13.73 2.74
C GLY A 323 -6.86 -13.56 1.30
N VAL A 324 -6.08 -12.86 0.47
CA VAL A 324 -6.44 -12.55 -0.92
C VAL A 324 -5.40 -13.11 -1.88
N LYS A 325 -5.87 -13.92 -2.85
CA LYS A 325 -5.05 -14.40 -3.96
C LYS A 325 -4.96 -13.30 -5.03
N CYS A 326 -3.76 -12.83 -5.33
CA CYS A 326 -3.56 -11.82 -6.38
C CYS A 326 -3.70 -12.39 -7.81
N GLY A 327 -3.95 -13.68 -7.93
CA GLY A 327 -4.14 -14.42 -9.17
C GLY A 327 -4.20 -15.92 -8.90
N GLN A 328 -4.57 -16.71 -9.92
CA GLN A 328 -4.63 -18.18 -9.81
C GLN A 328 -3.32 -18.84 -10.23
N LYS A 329 -2.59 -18.21 -11.14
CA LYS A 329 -1.30 -18.65 -11.65
C LYS A 329 -0.34 -17.47 -11.56
N ILE A 330 0.79 -17.67 -10.88
CA ILE A 330 1.77 -16.62 -10.61
C ILE A 330 3.16 -17.11 -10.99
N SER A 331 3.94 -16.25 -11.62
CA SER A 331 5.39 -16.44 -11.78
C SER A 331 6.11 -15.37 -10.97
N LEU A 332 7.21 -15.73 -10.32
CA LEU A 332 8.01 -14.78 -9.54
C LEU A 332 9.32 -14.50 -10.28
N PHE A 333 9.72 -13.23 -10.26
CA PHE A 333 11.03 -12.79 -10.76
C PHE A 333 11.83 -12.21 -9.60
N THR A 334 13.04 -12.72 -9.38
CA THR A 334 13.82 -12.41 -8.19
C THR A 334 15.33 -12.35 -8.40
N ASN A 335 16.01 -11.71 -7.44
CA ASN A 335 17.46 -11.70 -7.29
C ASN A 335 17.90 -12.08 -5.86
N ASN A 336 16.99 -12.58 -5.02
CA ASN A 336 17.27 -12.92 -3.63
C ASN A 336 16.31 -14.01 -3.10
N ASP A 337 16.52 -14.45 -1.87
CA ASP A 337 15.80 -15.58 -1.29
C ASP A 337 14.40 -15.24 -0.77
N THR A 338 14.06 -13.97 -0.55
CA THR A 338 12.75 -13.60 0.05
C THR A 338 11.56 -13.96 -0.85
N ALA A 339 11.73 -13.96 -2.17
CA ALA A 339 10.68 -14.37 -3.09
C ALA A 339 10.29 -15.85 -2.97
N TYR A 340 11.20 -16.71 -2.49
CA TYR A 340 10.89 -18.12 -2.27
C TYR A 340 9.93 -18.31 -1.09
N GLU A 341 9.98 -17.46 -0.07
CA GLU A 341 8.98 -17.44 1.01
C GLU A 341 7.59 -17.17 0.44
N THR A 342 7.49 -16.18 -0.47
CA THR A 342 6.24 -15.87 -1.18
C THR A 342 5.78 -17.03 -2.05
N ALA A 343 6.68 -17.68 -2.79
CA ALA A 343 6.36 -18.84 -3.61
C ALA A 343 5.79 -20.00 -2.79
N ILE A 344 6.39 -20.29 -1.64
CA ILE A 344 5.94 -21.32 -0.70
C ILE A 344 4.58 -20.95 -0.12
N SER A 345 4.39 -19.72 0.34
CA SER A 345 3.11 -19.25 0.87
C SER A 345 1.99 -19.36 -0.18
N LEU A 346 2.25 -18.94 -1.42
CA LEU A 346 1.32 -19.09 -2.54
C LEU A 346 0.92 -20.55 -2.76
N SER A 347 1.90 -21.45 -2.84
CA SER A 347 1.66 -22.88 -3.04
C SER A 347 0.83 -23.48 -1.91
N ASN A 348 1.16 -23.19 -0.66
CA ASN A 348 0.43 -23.66 0.53
C ASN A 348 -1.03 -23.18 0.56
N ASN A 349 -1.32 -22.02 -0.06
CA ASN A 349 -2.65 -21.46 -0.17
C ASN A 349 -3.39 -21.83 -1.48
N GLY A 350 -2.89 -22.82 -2.22
CA GLY A 350 -3.54 -23.35 -3.42
C GLY A 350 -3.49 -22.40 -4.62
N VAL A 351 -2.44 -21.56 -4.72
CA VAL A 351 -2.12 -20.77 -5.90
C VAL A 351 -1.06 -21.51 -6.71
N THR A 352 -1.28 -21.68 -8.01
CA THR A 352 -0.30 -22.32 -8.88
C THR A 352 0.89 -21.39 -9.09
N VAL A 353 2.06 -21.76 -8.57
CA VAL A 353 3.32 -21.09 -8.90
C VAL A 353 3.88 -21.72 -10.17
N ASN A 354 3.78 -21.02 -11.30
CA ASN A 354 4.27 -21.54 -12.58
C ASN A 354 5.78 -21.73 -12.57
N SER A 355 6.49 -20.74 -12.07
CA SER A 355 7.96 -20.78 -11.94
C SER A 355 8.47 -19.62 -11.10
N VAL A 356 9.68 -19.81 -10.59
CA VAL A 356 10.54 -18.72 -10.09
C VAL A 356 11.66 -18.50 -11.11
N ILE A 357 11.81 -17.27 -11.56
CA ILE A 357 12.86 -16.82 -12.47
C ILE A 357 13.89 -16.08 -11.61
N ASP A 358 15.06 -16.66 -11.43
CA ASP A 358 16.13 -16.11 -10.61
C ASP A 358 17.35 -15.76 -11.45
N ILE A 359 17.80 -14.51 -11.34
CA ILE A 359 18.95 -14.02 -12.12
C ILE A 359 20.29 -14.54 -11.60
N ARG A 360 20.32 -15.08 -10.39
CA ARG A 360 21.53 -15.58 -9.72
C ARG A 360 21.94 -16.96 -10.23
N ASP A 361 23.13 -17.36 -9.87
CA ASP A 361 23.55 -18.76 -9.89
C ASP A 361 22.71 -19.59 -8.91
N LYS A 362 22.67 -20.91 -9.13
CA LYS A 362 21.92 -21.82 -8.30
C LYS A 362 22.29 -21.66 -6.83
N SER A 363 21.29 -21.33 -5.98
CA SER A 363 21.42 -21.23 -4.54
C SER A 363 21.12 -22.59 -3.89
N ASN A 364 21.87 -22.92 -2.83
CA ASN A 364 21.64 -24.09 -2.02
C ASN A 364 21.01 -23.79 -0.65
N SER A 365 20.39 -22.61 -0.49
CA SER A 365 19.76 -22.20 0.75
C SER A 365 18.60 -23.13 1.13
N SER A 366 18.29 -23.20 2.41
CA SER A 366 17.23 -24.07 2.94
C SER A 366 15.85 -23.74 2.35
N ILE A 367 15.56 -22.45 2.13
CA ILE A 367 14.30 -21.99 1.58
C ILE A 367 14.12 -22.38 0.12
N VAL A 368 15.20 -22.33 -0.69
CA VAL A 368 15.19 -22.78 -2.09
C VAL A 368 14.92 -24.28 -2.15
N LYS A 369 15.61 -25.08 -1.32
CA LYS A 369 15.34 -26.54 -1.22
C LYS A 369 13.90 -26.87 -0.82
N GLN A 370 13.31 -26.04 0.03
CA GLN A 370 11.90 -26.19 0.41
C GLN A 370 10.97 -25.92 -0.78
N ALA A 371 11.23 -24.87 -1.57
CA ALA A 371 10.48 -24.57 -2.79
C ALA A 371 10.61 -25.70 -3.83
N GLU A 372 11.81 -26.24 -4.02
CA GLU A 372 12.06 -27.39 -4.91
C GLU A 372 11.25 -28.63 -4.47
N LYS A 373 11.19 -28.92 -3.16
CA LYS A 373 10.39 -30.02 -2.61
C LYS A 373 8.88 -29.87 -2.86
N LEU A 374 8.37 -28.66 -2.96
CA LEU A 374 6.99 -28.37 -3.34
C LEU A 374 6.74 -28.47 -4.86
N GLY A 375 7.75 -28.86 -5.63
CA GLY A 375 7.65 -29.01 -7.09
C GLY A 375 7.67 -27.67 -7.84
N ILE A 376 8.07 -26.57 -7.21
CA ILE A 376 8.16 -25.28 -7.85
C ILE A 376 9.34 -25.27 -8.83
N LYS A 377 9.05 -24.99 -10.11
CA LYS A 377 10.05 -24.92 -11.15
C LYS A 377 10.89 -23.65 -10.99
N ILE A 378 12.22 -23.77 -11.01
CA ILE A 378 13.14 -22.64 -10.88
C ILE A 378 13.99 -22.53 -12.15
N HIS A 379 14.05 -21.30 -12.70
CA HIS A 379 14.92 -20.96 -13.83
C HIS A 379 16.06 -20.09 -13.33
N TRP A 380 17.24 -20.70 -13.16
CA TRP A 380 18.46 -20.03 -12.74
C TRP A 380 19.13 -19.28 -13.89
N LYS A 381 19.81 -18.15 -13.61
CA LYS A 381 20.47 -17.30 -14.61
C LYS A 381 19.52 -16.80 -15.71
N HIS A 382 18.25 -16.62 -15.36
CA HIS A 382 17.25 -16.11 -16.28
C HIS A 382 16.69 -14.79 -15.79
N ALA A 383 16.29 -13.94 -16.73
CA ALA A 383 15.63 -12.67 -16.44
C ALA A 383 14.34 -12.56 -17.24
N VAL A 384 13.34 -11.89 -16.61
CA VAL A 384 12.16 -11.44 -17.34
C VAL A 384 12.52 -10.19 -18.11
N VAL A 385 12.27 -10.18 -19.41
CA VAL A 385 12.59 -9.03 -20.29
C VAL A 385 11.35 -8.24 -20.67
N ASN A 386 10.15 -8.87 -20.67
CA ASN A 386 8.89 -8.25 -21.07
C ASN A 386 7.70 -8.99 -20.49
N THR A 387 6.54 -8.32 -20.44
CA THR A 387 5.23 -8.91 -20.16
C THR A 387 4.27 -8.68 -21.32
N ASN A 388 3.37 -9.64 -21.56
CA ASN A 388 2.31 -9.56 -22.57
C ASN A 388 0.95 -9.27 -21.90
N GLY A 389 0.01 -8.76 -22.69
CA GLY A 389 -1.33 -8.38 -22.26
C GLY A 389 -1.62 -6.89 -22.49
N TYR A 390 -2.82 -6.43 -22.24
CA TYR A 390 -3.20 -5.01 -22.37
C TYR A 390 -3.69 -4.42 -21.06
N LYS A 391 -4.88 -4.78 -20.60
CA LYS A 391 -5.45 -4.30 -19.33
C LYS A 391 -4.92 -5.06 -18.10
N ARG A 392 -4.31 -6.19 -18.33
CA ARG A 392 -3.68 -7.07 -17.35
C ARG A 392 -2.64 -7.92 -18.06
N ILE A 393 -1.67 -8.44 -17.33
CA ILE A 393 -0.76 -9.50 -17.82
C ILE A 393 -1.56 -10.77 -18.11
N ASN A 394 -1.15 -11.46 -19.18
CA ASN A 394 -1.77 -12.73 -19.62
C ASN A 394 -1.08 -13.93 -18.96
#